data_f4e0b176cafc43dfb5bf89ade44cc004
#
_entry.id   f4e0b176cafc43dfb5bf89ade44cc004
#
_cell.length_a   1.000
_cell.length_b   1.000
_cell.length_c   1.000
_cell.angle_alpha   90.00
_cell.angle_beta   90.00
_cell.angle_gamma   90.00
#
_symmetry.space_group_name_H-M   'P 1'
#
loop_
_entity.id
_entity.type
_entity.pdbx_description
1 polymer ?
#
loop_
_entity_poly.entity_id
_entity_poly.type
_entity_poly.pdbx_seq_one_letter_code
_entity_poly.pdbx_strand_id
1 'polypeptide(L)'
;DRVRIDLHTARPGIVIGRRGAEADRIRGELEKLTGKQVQLNILEVKNPEIDAQLVAQGIAEQLSARVAFRRAMRKAQQTAMRSGATGIKIKCSGRLGGAEMSRSEFYREGRVPLHTLRADIDYGFFEAKTTFGRIGVKVWIYKGDMTEREFEEQQAQQSNNRQGRRGDRRPRRGQRNAAPQQNAAAEAPAAAEAPAATETKE
;
A
#
# COMPACT_ATOMS: atom_id res chain seq x y z
N ASP A 1 15.60 0.14 -15.03
CA ASP A 1 15.11 0.83 -13.82
C ASP A 1 13.59 0.81 -13.77
N ARG A 2 13.05 0.07 -12.79
CA ARG A 2 11.61 -0.08 -12.57
C ARG A 2 11.23 0.55 -11.22
N VAL A 3 10.08 1.21 -11.17
CA VAL A 3 9.51 1.74 -9.94
C VAL A 3 8.34 0.85 -9.54
N ARG A 4 8.37 0.31 -8.33
CA ARG A 4 7.26 -0.46 -7.76
C ARG A 4 6.48 0.43 -6.80
N ILE A 5 5.18 0.51 -7.02
CA ILE A 5 4.25 1.30 -6.22
C ILE A 5 3.21 0.35 -5.63
N ASP A 6 3.15 0.28 -4.31
CA ASP A 6 2.15 -0.51 -3.59
C ASP A 6 1.06 0.47 -3.10
N LEU A 7 -0.15 0.36 -3.65
CA LEU A 7 -1.30 1.20 -3.32
C LEU A 7 -2.24 0.46 -2.36
N HIS A 8 -2.31 0.93 -1.12
CA HIS A 8 -3.23 0.41 -0.12
C HIS A 8 -4.56 1.13 -0.22
N THR A 9 -5.64 0.40 -0.45
CA THR A 9 -6.98 0.98 -0.63
C THR A 9 -8.06 0.16 0.05
N ALA A 10 -9.10 0.86 0.54
CA ALA A 10 -10.28 0.23 1.10
C ALA A 10 -11.20 -0.41 0.03
N ARG A 11 -11.13 0.08 -1.21
CA ARG A 11 -12.01 -0.37 -2.30
C ARG A 11 -11.21 -0.54 -3.59
N PRO A 12 -10.52 -1.68 -3.76
CA PRO A 12 -9.68 -1.92 -4.94
C PRO A 12 -10.46 -1.88 -6.26
N GLY A 13 -11.72 -2.28 -6.25
CA GLY A 13 -12.54 -2.28 -7.45
C GLY A 13 -12.73 -0.91 -8.11
N ILE A 14 -12.74 0.18 -7.33
CA ILE A 14 -12.85 1.54 -7.85
C ILE A 14 -11.55 1.95 -8.55
N VAL A 15 -10.41 1.59 -7.97
CA VAL A 15 -9.08 1.93 -8.51
C VAL A 15 -8.76 1.10 -9.76
N ILE A 16 -9.16 -0.17 -9.78
CA ILE A 16 -8.99 -1.03 -10.95
C ILE A 16 -9.89 -0.55 -12.09
N GLY A 17 -11.11 -0.09 -11.76
CA GLY A 17 -12.09 0.35 -12.72
C GLY A 17 -12.66 -0.78 -13.59
N ARG A 18 -13.43 -0.42 -14.61
CA ARG A 18 -13.98 -1.40 -15.54
C ARG A 18 -12.86 -1.98 -16.41
N ARG A 19 -12.64 -3.30 -16.31
CA ARG A 19 -11.62 -4.04 -17.09
C ARG A 19 -10.18 -3.54 -16.90
N GLY A 20 -9.86 -2.88 -15.79
CA GLY A 20 -8.51 -2.39 -15.49
C GLY A 20 -8.15 -1.03 -16.12
N ALA A 21 -9.09 -0.37 -16.80
CA ALA A 21 -8.83 0.87 -17.54
C ALA A 21 -8.30 2.02 -16.65
N GLU A 22 -8.80 2.15 -15.42
CA GLU A 22 -8.33 3.19 -14.49
C GLU A 22 -6.93 2.87 -13.96
N ALA A 23 -6.64 1.61 -13.66
CA ALA A 23 -5.29 1.19 -13.23
C ALA A 23 -4.24 1.44 -14.31
N ASP A 24 -4.57 1.15 -15.58
CA ASP A 24 -3.67 1.41 -16.71
C ASP A 24 -3.48 2.91 -16.95
N ARG A 25 -4.52 3.72 -16.76
CA ARG A 25 -4.44 5.17 -16.82
C ARG A 25 -3.52 5.73 -15.75
N ILE A 26 -3.70 5.30 -14.49
CA ILE A 26 -2.84 5.71 -13.37
C ILE A 26 -1.39 5.31 -13.65
N ARG A 27 -1.16 4.08 -14.13
CA ARG A 27 0.18 3.63 -14.52
C ARG A 27 0.78 4.56 -15.58
N GLY A 28 0.06 4.87 -16.65
CA GLY A 28 0.55 5.73 -17.72
C GLY A 28 0.85 7.16 -17.27
N GLU A 29 0.05 7.73 -16.35
CA GLU A 29 0.30 9.03 -15.75
C GLU A 29 1.56 9.01 -14.88
N LEU A 30 1.75 7.96 -14.07
CA LEU A 30 2.93 7.77 -13.23
C LEU A 30 4.20 7.54 -14.07
N GLU A 31 4.12 6.79 -15.16
CA GLU A 31 5.23 6.59 -16.10
C GLU A 31 5.66 7.90 -16.77
N LYS A 32 4.70 8.76 -17.16
CA LYS A 32 4.99 10.10 -17.69
C LYS A 32 5.69 10.99 -16.68
N LEU A 33 5.29 10.93 -15.40
CA LEU A 33 5.90 11.73 -14.35
C LEU A 33 7.30 11.24 -13.96
N THR A 34 7.51 9.94 -13.94
CA THR A 34 8.76 9.32 -13.47
C THR A 34 9.77 9.08 -14.57
N GLY A 35 9.34 9.00 -15.83
CA GLY A 35 10.17 8.59 -16.97
C GLY A 35 10.69 7.15 -16.89
N LYS A 36 10.09 6.31 -16.03
CA LYS A 36 10.49 4.92 -15.76
C LYS A 36 9.31 3.99 -15.86
N GLN A 37 9.56 2.71 -16.09
CA GLN A 37 8.51 1.71 -16.02
C GLN A 37 7.94 1.60 -14.61
N VAL A 38 6.62 1.67 -14.48
CA VAL A 38 5.91 1.59 -13.20
C VAL A 38 5.18 0.26 -13.08
N GLN A 39 5.46 -0.45 -11.98
CA GLN A 39 4.70 -1.61 -11.56
C GLN A 39 3.75 -1.18 -10.44
N LEU A 40 2.45 -1.17 -10.71
CA LEU A 40 1.42 -0.82 -9.75
C LEU A 40 0.85 -2.10 -9.12
N ASN A 41 0.94 -2.23 -7.80
CA ASN A 41 0.28 -3.28 -7.03
C ASN A 41 -0.82 -2.64 -6.22
N ILE A 42 -2.03 -3.19 -6.32
CA ILE A 42 -3.18 -2.71 -5.55
C ILE A 42 -3.44 -3.71 -4.44
N LEU A 43 -3.30 -3.26 -3.20
CA LEU A 43 -3.48 -4.05 -2.00
C LEU A 43 -4.76 -3.62 -1.28
N GLU A 44 -5.61 -4.58 -0.98
CA GLU A 44 -6.82 -4.33 -0.21
C GLU A 44 -6.55 -4.25 1.27
N VAL A 45 -7.08 -3.20 1.92
CA VAL A 45 -7.09 -3.05 3.37
C VAL A 45 -8.34 -3.74 3.91
N LYS A 46 -8.17 -4.86 4.64
CA LYS A 46 -9.28 -5.68 5.16
C LYS A 46 -10.25 -4.90 6.04
N ASN A 47 -9.71 -4.07 6.95
CA ASN A 47 -10.51 -3.31 7.92
C ASN A 47 -10.20 -1.81 7.80
N PRO A 48 -10.78 -1.09 6.82
CA PRO A 48 -10.49 0.33 6.60
C PRO A 48 -10.92 1.24 7.77
N GLU A 49 -11.85 0.77 8.58
CA GLU A 49 -12.37 1.51 9.74
C GLU A 49 -11.43 1.48 10.95
N ILE A 50 -10.45 0.55 10.95
CA ILE A 50 -9.40 0.42 11.97
C ILE A 50 -8.05 0.97 11.46
N ASP A 51 -8.00 1.39 10.21
CA ASP A 51 -6.82 2.05 9.63
C ASP A 51 -6.86 3.55 9.93
N ALA A 52 -5.87 4.03 10.68
CA ALA A 52 -5.86 5.42 11.14
C ALA A 52 -5.74 6.42 10.00
N GLN A 53 -5.02 6.07 8.92
CA GLN A 53 -4.84 6.95 7.77
C GLN A 53 -6.14 7.09 6.97
N LEU A 54 -6.85 5.99 6.74
CA LEU A 54 -8.13 6.00 6.01
C LEU A 54 -9.21 6.72 6.82
N VAL A 55 -9.23 6.54 8.13
CA VAL A 55 -10.15 7.27 9.03
C VAL A 55 -9.85 8.77 9.01
N ALA A 56 -8.57 9.17 9.06
CA ALA A 56 -8.18 10.58 8.99
C ALA A 56 -8.60 11.21 7.67
N GLN A 57 -8.42 10.51 6.56
CA GLN A 57 -8.85 10.94 5.24
C GLN A 57 -10.38 11.08 5.17
N GLY A 58 -11.13 10.09 5.63
CA GLY A 58 -12.59 10.14 5.64
C GLY A 58 -13.17 11.28 6.49
N ILE A 59 -12.51 11.62 7.61
CA ILE A 59 -12.87 12.81 8.40
C ILE A 59 -12.56 14.09 7.61
N ALA A 60 -11.40 14.18 6.99
CA ALA A 60 -10.98 15.34 6.22
C ALA A 60 -11.91 15.61 5.01
N GLU A 61 -12.34 14.57 4.32
CA GLU A 61 -13.32 14.66 3.23
C GLU A 61 -14.67 15.21 3.73
N GLN A 62 -15.15 14.72 4.89
CA GLN A 62 -16.37 15.24 5.50
C GLN A 62 -16.25 16.73 5.92
N LEU A 63 -15.07 17.13 6.42
CA LEU A 63 -14.80 18.54 6.76
C LEU A 63 -14.77 19.42 5.51
N SER A 64 -14.19 18.95 4.42
CA SER A 64 -14.19 19.64 3.12
C SER A 64 -15.60 19.78 2.56
N ALA A 65 -16.47 18.78 2.80
CA ALA A 65 -17.90 18.79 2.47
C ALA A 65 -18.76 19.63 3.45
N ARG A 66 -18.13 20.46 4.32
CA ARG A 66 -18.80 21.35 5.27
C ARG A 66 -19.63 20.64 6.36
N VAL A 67 -19.36 19.40 6.66
CA VAL A 67 -19.97 18.70 7.79
C VAL A 67 -19.41 19.28 9.11
N ALA A 68 -20.28 19.44 10.11
CA ALA A 68 -19.86 19.89 11.43
C ALA A 68 -18.78 18.97 12.01
N PHE A 69 -17.60 19.51 12.35
CA PHE A 69 -16.44 18.74 12.78
C PHE A 69 -16.72 17.82 13.98
N ARG A 70 -17.56 18.27 14.95
CA ARG A 70 -17.97 17.42 16.09
C ARG A 70 -18.74 16.19 15.67
N ARG A 71 -19.61 16.31 14.65
CA ARG A 71 -20.39 15.20 14.12
C ARG A 71 -19.48 14.23 13.36
N ALA A 72 -18.57 14.75 12.53
CA ALA A 72 -17.61 13.93 11.79
C ALA A 72 -16.72 13.10 12.72
N MET A 73 -16.15 13.74 13.77
CA MET A 73 -15.29 13.07 14.74
C MET A 73 -16.05 11.99 15.53
N ARG A 74 -17.26 12.29 16.04
CA ARG A 74 -18.07 11.31 16.79
C ARG A 74 -18.48 10.13 15.92
N LYS A 75 -18.86 10.38 14.66
CA LYS A 75 -19.21 9.31 13.72
C LYS A 75 -18.03 8.38 13.48
N ALA A 76 -16.85 8.94 13.18
CA ALA A 76 -15.64 8.16 12.96
C ALA A 76 -15.26 7.35 14.21
N GLN A 77 -15.37 7.93 15.40
CA GLN A 77 -15.11 7.29 16.66
C GLN A 77 -16.04 6.08 16.89
N GLN A 78 -17.35 6.27 16.73
CA GLN A 78 -18.33 5.18 16.86
C GLN A 78 -18.12 4.07 15.85
N THR A 79 -17.76 4.42 14.61
CA THR A 79 -17.50 3.44 13.56
C THR A 79 -16.27 2.59 13.90
N ALA A 80 -15.16 3.20 14.29
CA ALA A 80 -13.95 2.48 14.67
C ALA A 80 -14.16 1.56 15.89
N MET A 81 -14.90 2.03 16.91
CA MET A 81 -15.22 1.21 18.08
C MET A 81 -16.12 0.01 17.74
N ARG A 82 -17.06 0.16 16.82
CA ARG A 82 -17.90 -0.93 16.33
C ARG A 82 -17.11 -1.98 15.54
N SER A 83 -16.08 -1.54 14.82
CA SER A 83 -15.20 -2.41 14.03
C SER A 83 -14.16 -3.16 14.86
N GLY A 84 -14.15 -2.94 16.20
CA GLY A 84 -13.33 -3.69 17.13
C GLY A 84 -12.04 -3.00 17.58
N ALA A 85 -11.90 -1.68 17.36
CA ALA A 85 -10.82 -0.92 17.96
C ALA A 85 -10.96 -0.87 19.49
N THR A 86 -9.88 -1.09 20.22
CA THR A 86 -9.86 -1.04 21.70
C THR A 86 -9.92 0.39 22.21
N GLY A 87 -9.45 1.34 21.42
CA GLY A 87 -9.53 2.76 21.72
C GLY A 87 -9.14 3.64 20.54
N ILE A 88 -9.68 4.84 20.53
CA ILE A 88 -9.42 5.84 19.51
C ILE A 88 -9.27 7.23 20.10
N LYS A 89 -8.35 8.02 19.55
CA LYS A 89 -8.18 9.43 19.82
C LYS A 89 -8.11 10.18 18.50
N ILE A 90 -8.98 11.17 18.34
CA ILE A 90 -9.04 12.03 17.15
C ILE A 90 -8.77 13.46 17.60
N LYS A 91 -7.86 14.15 16.92
CA LYS A 91 -7.57 15.58 17.17
C LYS A 91 -7.70 16.34 15.87
N CYS A 92 -8.54 17.36 15.85
CA CYS A 92 -8.65 18.33 14.77
C CYS A 92 -8.08 19.67 15.21
N SER A 93 -7.29 20.30 14.36
CA SER A 93 -6.65 21.59 14.62
C SER A 93 -6.73 22.51 13.40
N GLY A 94 -6.98 23.78 13.65
CA GLY A 94 -7.14 24.81 12.61
C GLY A 94 -8.35 25.70 12.86
N ARG A 95 -8.85 26.35 11.81
CA ARG A 95 -10.03 27.23 11.86
C ARG A 95 -11.31 26.41 11.84
N LEU A 96 -11.62 25.77 12.97
CA LEU A 96 -12.76 24.87 13.11
C LEU A 96 -14.09 25.65 12.99
N GLY A 97 -14.94 25.20 12.05
CA GLY A 97 -16.22 25.83 11.77
C GLY A 97 -16.12 27.22 11.11
N GLY A 98 -14.96 27.57 10.52
CA GLY A 98 -14.75 28.87 9.90
C GLY A 98 -14.39 29.99 10.85
N ALA A 99 -14.10 29.68 12.14
CA ALA A 99 -13.68 30.66 13.12
C ALA A 99 -12.37 31.37 12.70
N GLU A 100 -12.25 32.64 13.02
CA GLU A 100 -11.08 33.45 12.66
C GLU A 100 -9.84 32.98 13.41
N MET A 101 -10.00 32.70 14.71
CA MET A 101 -8.94 32.14 15.54
C MET A 101 -8.87 30.62 15.40
N SER A 102 -7.69 30.09 15.19
CA SER A 102 -7.46 28.64 15.17
C SER A 102 -7.55 28.06 16.57
N ARG A 103 -8.14 26.88 16.67
CA ARG A 103 -8.17 26.10 17.91
C ARG A 103 -7.98 24.62 17.62
N SER A 104 -7.69 23.83 18.66
CA SER A 104 -7.63 22.38 18.56
C SER A 104 -8.66 21.76 19.48
N GLU A 105 -9.42 20.81 18.94
CA GLU A 105 -10.34 19.99 19.72
C GLU A 105 -9.99 18.52 19.54
N PHE A 106 -10.17 17.73 20.59
CA PHE A 106 -9.92 16.29 20.52
C PHE A 106 -11.05 15.52 21.21
N TYR A 107 -11.30 14.34 20.68
CA TYR A 107 -12.19 13.35 21.30
C TYR A 107 -11.40 12.06 21.50
N ARG A 108 -11.67 11.37 22.61
CA ARG A 108 -11.08 10.09 22.95
C ARG A 108 -12.16 9.15 23.47
N GLU A 109 -12.10 7.90 23.04
CA GLU A 109 -12.95 6.82 23.53
C GLU A 109 -12.09 5.57 23.70
N GLY A 110 -12.37 4.83 24.77
CA GLY A 110 -11.55 3.71 25.15
C GLY A 110 -10.17 4.07 25.69
N ARG A 111 -9.27 3.09 25.65
CA ARG A 111 -7.89 3.22 26.13
C ARG A 111 -6.95 3.54 24.97
N VAL A 112 -6.12 4.57 25.10
CA VAL A 112 -5.08 4.90 24.11
C VAL A 112 -3.77 5.17 24.86
N PRO A 113 -2.97 4.12 25.14
CA PRO A 113 -1.76 4.23 25.97
C PRO A 113 -0.57 4.66 25.14
N LEU A 114 -0.41 5.97 24.86
CA LEU A 114 0.65 6.50 23.99
C LEU A 114 2.08 6.31 24.52
N HIS A 115 2.25 6.01 25.80
CA HIS A 115 3.56 5.81 26.44
C HIS A 115 3.95 4.33 26.60
N THR A 116 3.07 3.40 26.21
CA THR A 116 3.32 1.96 26.32
C THR A 116 3.95 1.44 25.04
N LEU A 117 5.18 0.93 25.11
CA LEU A 117 5.91 0.46 23.91
C LEU A 117 5.31 -0.79 23.28
N ARG A 118 4.68 -1.66 24.07
CA ARG A 118 4.03 -2.87 23.58
C ARG A 118 2.65 -2.64 22.95
N ALA A 119 2.13 -1.41 23.03
CA ALA A 119 0.82 -1.07 22.49
C ALA A 119 0.90 -0.90 20.98
N ASP A 120 0.08 -1.62 20.23
CA ASP A 120 -0.10 -1.43 18.78
C ASP A 120 -1.01 -0.23 18.54
N ILE A 121 -0.39 0.91 18.26
CA ILE A 121 -1.08 2.17 17.99
C ILE A 121 -0.82 2.60 16.57
N ASP A 122 -1.84 2.55 15.76
CA ASP A 122 -1.82 3.07 14.41
C ASP A 122 -2.02 4.57 14.41
N TYR A 123 -1.26 5.28 13.56
CA TYR A 123 -1.29 6.73 13.47
C TYR A 123 -1.57 7.19 12.05
N GLY A 124 -2.57 8.06 11.89
CA GLY A 124 -2.91 8.70 10.63
C GLY A 124 -2.94 10.21 10.74
N PHE A 125 -2.46 10.88 9.70
CA PHE A 125 -2.52 12.33 9.55
C PHE A 125 -3.02 12.71 8.17
N PHE A 126 -4.01 13.60 8.13
CA PHE A 126 -4.51 14.16 6.87
C PHE A 126 -4.94 15.62 7.04
N GLU A 127 -4.85 16.39 5.96
CA GLU A 127 -5.27 17.79 5.95
C GLU A 127 -6.55 17.97 5.12
N ALA A 128 -7.57 18.55 5.73
CA ALA A 128 -8.78 18.97 5.04
C ALA A 128 -8.60 20.37 4.46
N LYS A 129 -8.69 20.50 3.14
CA LYS A 129 -8.69 21.80 2.47
C LYS A 129 -10.09 22.39 2.49
N THR A 130 -10.28 23.46 3.25
CA THR A 130 -11.54 24.20 3.35
C THR A 130 -11.41 25.58 2.71
N THR A 131 -12.54 26.25 2.48
CA THR A 131 -12.55 27.63 1.96
C THR A 131 -11.83 28.64 2.88
N PHE A 132 -11.76 28.35 4.17
CA PHE A 132 -11.14 29.22 5.19
C PHE A 132 -9.70 28.83 5.52
N GLY A 133 -9.14 27.82 4.87
CA GLY A 133 -7.79 27.33 5.11
C GLY A 133 -7.73 25.81 5.27
N ARG A 134 -6.62 25.30 5.83
CA ARG A 134 -6.42 23.89 6.07
C ARG A 134 -6.70 23.52 7.52
N ILE A 135 -7.36 22.39 7.73
CA ILE A 135 -7.62 21.80 9.04
C ILE A 135 -6.83 20.50 9.10
N GLY A 136 -5.90 20.39 10.06
CA GLY A 136 -5.15 19.16 10.29
C GLY A 136 -5.96 18.18 11.13
N VAL A 137 -6.07 16.94 10.67
CA VAL A 137 -6.71 15.82 11.37
C VAL A 137 -5.64 14.81 11.75
N LYS A 138 -5.54 14.49 13.03
CA LYS A 138 -4.66 13.45 13.58
C LYS A 138 -5.50 12.39 14.24
N VAL A 139 -5.24 11.14 13.90
CA VAL A 139 -5.98 9.98 14.44
C VAL A 139 -4.98 9.00 15.02
N TRP A 140 -5.28 8.46 16.19
CA TRP A 140 -4.57 7.36 16.83
C TRP A 140 -5.60 6.28 17.13
N ILE A 141 -5.35 5.07 16.65
CA ILE A 141 -6.21 3.91 16.88
C ILE A 141 -5.38 2.85 17.62
N TYR A 142 -5.86 2.48 18.79
CA TYR A 142 -5.27 1.39 19.56
C TYR A 142 -5.94 0.08 19.20
N LYS A 143 -5.16 -0.85 18.65
CA LYS A 143 -5.62 -2.17 18.20
C LYS A 143 -5.52 -3.22 19.30
N GLY A 144 -4.59 -3.05 20.24
CA GLY A 144 -4.34 -3.97 21.34
C GLY A 144 -2.88 -3.97 21.75
N ASP A 145 -2.56 -4.78 22.77
CA ASP A 145 -1.16 -5.01 23.15
C ASP A 145 -0.58 -6.12 22.26
N MET A 146 0.60 -5.89 21.72
CA MET A 146 1.35 -6.88 20.94
C MET A 146 2.12 -7.81 21.89
N THR A 147 2.10 -9.09 21.60
CA THR A 147 2.99 -10.04 22.28
C THR A 147 4.42 -9.92 21.75
N GLU A 148 5.41 -10.34 22.53
CA GLU A 148 6.82 -10.29 22.11
C GLU A 148 7.05 -11.05 20.79
N ARG A 149 6.37 -12.17 20.60
CA ARG A 149 6.45 -12.98 19.36
C ARG A 149 5.92 -12.22 18.13
N GLU A 150 4.77 -11.57 18.24
CA GLU A 150 4.20 -10.78 17.15
C GLU A 150 5.07 -9.58 16.79
N PHE A 151 5.73 -8.99 17.79
CA PHE A 151 6.67 -7.89 17.59
C PHE A 151 7.94 -8.36 16.86
N GLU A 152 8.49 -9.51 17.22
CA GLU A 152 9.63 -10.12 16.54
C GLU A 152 9.29 -10.52 15.09
N GLU A 153 8.11 -11.10 14.86
CA GLU A 153 7.63 -11.45 13.52
C GLU A 153 7.46 -10.22 12.63
N GLN A 154 6.91 -9.13 13.15
CA GLN A 154 6.79 -7.88 12.40
C GLN A 154 8.15 -7.26 12.09
N GLN A 155 9.09 -7.28 13.03
CA GLN A 155 10.45 -6.83 12.79
C GLN A 155 11.17 -7.70 11.74
N ALA A 156 11.01 -9.01 11.81
CA ALA A 156 11.57 -9.94 10.83
C ALA A 156 10.99 -9.69 9.42
N GLN A 157 9.68 -9.47 9.30
CA GLN A 157 9.04 -9.13 8.02
C GLN A 157 9.51 -7.78 7.47
N GLN A 158 9.67 -6.77 8.32
CA GLN A 158 10.20 -5.46 7.91
C GLN A 158 11.66 -5.53 7.50
N SER A 159 12.50 -6.33 8.19
CA SER A 159 13.90 -6.52 7.86
C SER A 159 14.09 -7.27 6.55
N ASN A 160 13.30 -8.32 6.30
CA ASN A 160 13.29 -9.07 5.04
C ASN A 160 12.86 -8.20 3.86
N ASN A 161 11.87 -7.34 4.03
CA ASN A 161 11.44 -6.40 3.00
C ASN A 161 12.52 -5.33 2.70
N ARG A 162 13.32 -4.95 3.69
CA ARG A 162 14.48 -4.05 3.50
C ARG A 162 15.68 -4.74 2.84
N GLN A 163 15.91 -6.02 3.10
CA GLN A 163 16.99 -6.80 2.50
C GLN A 163 16.68 -7.18 1.05
N GLY A 164 15.44 -7.49 0.71
CA GLY A 164 15.00 -7.70 -0.68
C GLY A 164 15.25 -6.48 -1.56
N ARG A 165 15.20 -5.27 -1.00
CA ARG A 165 15.53 -4.02 -1.71
C ARG A 165 17.03 -3.80 -1.92
N ARG A 166 17.92 -4.47 -1.16
CA ARG A 166 19.38 -4.36 -1.29
C ARG A 166 20.00 -5.44 -2.17
N GLY A 167 19.33 -6.58 -2.35
CA GLY A 167 19.83 -7.72 -3.13
C GLY A 167 19.88 -7.48 -4.64
N ASP A 168 19.12 -6.53 -5.17
CA ASP A 168 19.06 -6.24 -6.61
C ASP A 168 20.17 -5.29 -7.10
N ARG A 169 21.12 -4.94 -6.22
CA ARG A 169 22.30 -4.10 -6.54
C ARG A 169 23.59 -4.90 -6.72
N ARG A 170 23.54 -6.20 -7.05
CA ARG A 170 24.76 -6.90 -7.41
C ARG A 170 25.26 -6.39 -8.76
N PRO A 171 26.47 -5.83 -8.84
CA PRO A 171 27.04 -5.44 -10.14
C PRO A 171 27.25 -6.71 -10.95
N ARG A 172 26.70 -6.74 -12.15
CA ARG A 172 27.02 -7.75 -13.16
C ARG A 172 28.53 -7.70 -13.41
N ARG A 173 29.26 -8.58 -12.75
CA ARG A 173 30.67 -8.82 -13.02
C ARG A 173 30.75 -9.40 -14.42
N GLY A 174 31.48 -8.69 -15.28
CA GLY A 174 31.57 -8.93 -16.70
C GLY A 174 31.85 -10.38 -17.06
N GLN A 175 31.03 -10.95 -17.86
CA GLN A 175 31.39 -12.11 -18.70
C GLN A 175 32.34 -11.61 -19.78
N ARG A 176 33.63 -11.89 -19.57
CA ARG A 176 34.65 -11.80 -20.61
C ARG A 176 34.30 -12.84 -21.64
N ASN A 177 34.17 -12.40 -22.90
CA ASN A 177 34.16 -13.21 -24.12
C ASN A 177 35.28 -14.22 -24.09
N ALA A 178 34.96 -15.51 -24.12
CA ALA A 178 35.84 -16.57 -24.58
C ALA A 178 35.32 -16.97 -25.98
N ALA A 179 36.18 -16.77 -26.97
CA ALA A 179 35.98 -17.14 -28.36
C ALA A 179 35.85 -18.65 -28.50
N PRO A 180 35.08 -19.14 -29.48
CA PRO A 180 35.03 -20.58 -29.79
C PRO A 180 36.24 -21.00 -30.58
N GLN A 181 37.04 -21.91 -30.06
CA GLN A 181 38.03 -22.68 -30.86
C GLN A 181 37.30 -23.72 -31.70
N GLN A 182 37.49 -23.59 -32.99
CA GLN A 182 37.22 -24.61 -34.00
C GLN A 182 38.15 -25.79 -33.78
N ASN A 183 37.61 -27.00 -33.70
CA ASN A 183 38.34 -28.20 -34.09
C ASN A 183 37.45 -29.03 -35.01
N ALA A 184 37.92 -29.11 -36.21
CA ALA A 184 37.45 -29.99 -37.27
C ALA A 184 37.94 -31.42 -37.02
N ALA A 185 37.16 -32.40 -37.38
CA ALA A 185 37.50 -33.56 -38.15
C ALA A 185 36.54 -34.72 -37.92
N ALA A 186 35.87 -35.09 -39.00
CA ALA A 186 35.76 -36.41 -39.58
C ALA A 186 34.89 -37.41 -38.79
N GLU A 187 33.89 -37.99 -39.32
CA GLU A 187 33.72 -38.93 -40.41
C GLU A 187 32.23 -39.35 -40.46
N ALA A 188 31.69 -39.46 -41.69
CA ALA A 188 30.49 -40.24 -42.02
C ALA A 188 30.96 -41.66 -42.40
N PRO A 189 30.11 -42.67 -42.77
CA PRO A 189 28.69 -42.65 -43.12
C PRO A 189 27.90 -43.94 -42.70
N ALA A 190 26.74 -44.08 -43.31
CA ALA A 190 25.94 -45.28 -43.63
C ALA A 190 24.64 -45.43 -42.78
N ALA A 191 23.53 -45.31 -43.36
CA ALA A 191 22.74 -46.01 -44.35
C ALA A 191 21.51 -46.69 -43.76
N ALA A 192 20.39 -46.44 -44.44
CA ALA A 192 19.23 -47.31 -44.64
C ALA A 192 18.27 -47.45 -43.41
N GLU A 193 16.99 -47.33 -43.47
CA GLU A 193 15.96 -47.77 -44.38
C GLU A 193 14.60 -47.22 -43.87
N ALA A 194 13.81 -46.74 -44.77
CA ALA A 194 12.37 -46.75 -44.66
C ALA A 194 11.86 -48.13 -45.13
N PRO A 195 10.62 -48.60 -44.91
CA PRO A 195 9.42 -47.93 -45.38
C PRO A 195 8.09 -48.18 -44.63
N ALA A 196 7.11 -47.48 -45.12
CA ALA A 196 5.72 -47.83 -45.43
C ALA A 196 4.69 -48.11 -44.32
N ALA A 197 3.71 -47.26 -44.32
CA ALA A 197 2.34 -47.41 -44.85
C ALA A 197 1.40 -48.32 -44.03
N THR A 198 0.28 -47.78 -43.64
CA THR A 198 -1.11 -47.99 -44.15
C THR A 198 -2.10 -47.58 -43.08
N GLU A 199 -3.01 -46.67 -43.42
CA GLU A 199 -4.47 -46.86 -43.59
C GLU A 199 -5.18 -47.58 -42.44
N THR A 200 -6.29 -47.21 -41.91
CA THR A 200 -7.59 -46.81 -42.43
C THR A 200 -8.57 -46.59 -41.23
N LYS A 201 -9.53 -45.69 -41.41
CA LYS A 201 -10.95 -45.71 -41.01
C LYS A 201 -11.33 -46.23 -39.62
N GLU A 202 -12.12 -45.55 -38.87
CA GLU A 202 -13.54 -45.17 -38.97
C GLU A 202 -13.81 -43.94 -38.10
#